data_9265bde0f137c53b811fdc69df22e994
#
_entry.id   9265bde0f137c53b811fdc69df22e994
#
_cell.length_a   1.000
_cell.length_b   1.000
_cell.length_c   1.000
_cell.angle_alpha   90.00
_cell.angle_beta   90.00
_cell.angle_gamma   90.00
#
_symmetry.space_group_name_H-M   'P 1'
#
loop_
_entity.id
_entity.type
_entity.pdbx_description
1 polymer ?
#
loop_
_entity_poly.entity_id
_entity_poly.type
_entity_poly.pdbx_seq_one_letter_code
_entity_poly.pdbx_strand_id
1 'polypeptide(L)'
;DWNARFTFAELEDQLAKMAETYPDITKLYSIGTSWQERDLWCLEITNKAIPAEEKTGIGVFANIHGGERESASSAMYTAWWLTLCSDNDYVKGLLDSYTIYVIPVINPDGYEQSFVINNRPNLRPRDANGDNIPFSDPYADIDGDGFIATLYRGKADDTPSRELPVFGMESPDWDGNGILGDDPRTSGIDMNRTFDYQWDRYDIETKDGQQIGNVNWTTAGAAPATEPEIKALQQFMYENKIDALATLHTGIQSVLYPWCYRPYDENDPDDAEIPFMKEIAAQMA
;
A
#
# COMPACT_ATOMS: atom_id res chain seq x y z
N ASP A 1 15.95 3.23 -16.51
CA ASP A 1 16.67 4.18 -15.67
C ASP A 1 16.01 4.25 -14.29
N TRP A 2 16.63 3.67 -13.27
CA TRP A 2 16.12 3.61 -11.89
C TRP A 2 16.07 4.97 -11.18
N ASN A 3 16.54 6.03 -11.81
CA ASN A 3 16.39 7.41 -11.34
C ASN A 3 15.05 8.04 -11.74
N ALA A 4 14.31 7.40 -12.65
CA ALA A 4 12.98 7.84 -13.05
C ALA A 4 11.90 7.09 -12.24
N ARG A 5 10.83 7.79 -11.88
CA ARG A 5 9.63 7.17 -11.33
C ARG A 5 8.78 6.70 -12.49
N PHE A 6 8.45 5.42 -12.51
CA PHE A 6 7.56 4.87 -13.51
C PHE A 6 6.12 5.37 -13.28
N THR A 7 5.42 5.72 -14.32
CA THR A 7 3.95 5.76 -14.30
C THR A 7 3.40 4.35 -14.11
N PHE A 8 2.13 4.20 -13.79
CA PHE A 8 1.54 2.87 -13.62
C PHE A 8 1.64 2.05 -14.91
N ALA A 9 1.35 2.65 -16.06
CA ALA A 9 1.47 1.99 -17.37
C ALA A 9 2.90 1.56 -17.70
N GLU A 10 3.92 2.38 -17.38
CA GLU A 10 5.32 1.99 -17.57
C GLU A 10 5.73 0.83 -16.64
N LEU A 11 5.17 0.78 -15.42
CA LEU A 11 5.40 -0.31 -14.47
C LEU A 11 4.81 -1.62 -15.00
N GLU A 12 3.57 -1.60 -15.52
CA GLU A 12 2.94 -2.73 -16.19
C GLU A 12 3.80 -3.25 -17.36
N ASP A 13 4.28 -2.36 -18.22
CA ASP A 13 5.17 -2.69 -19.34
C ASP A 13 6.49 -3.34 -18.87
N GLN A 14 7.08 -2.86 -17.77
CA GLN A 14 8.30 -3.47 -17.23
C GLN A 14 8.04 -4.87 -16.64
N LEU A 15 6.93 -5.08 -15.94
CA LEU A 15 6.54 -6.40 -15.43
C LEU A 15 6.31 -7.40 -16.58
N ALA A 16 5.59 -6.96 -17.62
CA ALA A 16 5.36 -7.78 -18.81
C ALA A 16 6.68 -8.17 -19.51
N LYS A 17 7.61 -7.21 -19.68
CA LYS A 17 8.94 -7.48 -20.24
C LYS A 17 9.75 -8.46 -19.40
N MET A 18 9.70 -8.38 -18.06
CA MET A 18 10.36 -9.35 -17.20
C MET A 18 9.77 -10.76 -17.41
N ALA A 19 8.43 -10.86 -17.46
CA ALA A 19 7.76 -12.14 -17.67
C ALA A 19 8.06 -12.75 -19.05
N GLU A 20 8.12 -11.94 -20.09
CA GLU A 20 8.48 -12.39 -21.44
C GLU A 20 9.95 -12.78 -21.57
N THR A 21 10.85 -12.07 -20.86
CA THR A 21 12.29 -12.31 -20.94
C THR A 21 12.72 -13.56 -20.15
N TYR A 22 12.05 -13.82 -19.02
CA TYR A 22 12.39 -14.90 -18.10
C TYR A 22 11.23 -15.90 -17.88
N PRO A 23 10.64 -16.48 -18.94
CA PRO A 23 9.41 -17.28 -18.85
C PRO A 23 9.56 -18.55 -18.01
N ASP A 24 10.75 -19.07 -17.86
CA ASP A 24 11.01 -20.31 -17.09
C ASP A 24 10.95 -20.11 -15.57
N ILE A 25 11.11 -18.86 -15.12
CA ILE A 25 11.16 -18.52 -13.70
C ILE A 25 10.12 -17.49 -13.28
N THR A 26 9.34 -16.89 -14.20
CA THR A 26 8.39 -15.85 -13.88
C THR A 26 6.98 -16.18 -14.39
N LYS A 27 5.98 -15.69 -13.65
CA LYS A 27 4.58 -15.67 -14.08
C LYS A 27 3.96 -14.36 -13.66
N LEU A 28 3.42 -13.59 -14.62
CA LEU A 28 2.70 -12.34 -14.36
C LEU A 28 1.19 -12.61 -14.42
N TYR A 29 0.46 -12.13 -13.42
CA TYR A 29 -1.00 -12.19 -13.40
C TYR A 29 -1.59 -11.12 -12.48
N SER A 30 -2.85 -10.77 -12.72
CA SER A 30 -3.61 -9.91 -11.82
C SER A 30 -4.19 -10.75 -10.67
N ILE A 31 -4.12 -10.22 -9.45
CA ILE A 31 -4.76 -10.82 -8.27
C ILE A 31 -6.14 -10.22 -8.00
N GLY A 32 -6.52 -9.17 -8.70
CA GLY A 32 -7.77 -8.43 -8.55
C GLY A 32 -7.66 -7.04 -9.13
N THR A 33 -8.66 -6.21 -8.90
CA THR A 33 -8.72 -4.84 -9.43
C THR A 33 -9.02 -3.82 -8.33
N SER A 34 -8.61 -2.58 -8.56
CA SER A 34 -8.93 -1.43 -7.75
C SER A 34 -10.34 -0.91 -8.02
N TRP A 35 -10.74 0.16 -7.30
CA TRP A 35 -11.98 0.88 -7.54
C TRP A 35 -12.13 1.41 -8.96
N GLN A 36 -11.02 1.84 -9.59
CA GLN A 36 -11.01 2.33 -10.97
C GLN A 36 -10.63 1.24 -11.99
N GLU A 37 -10.83 -0.03 -11.63
CA GLU A 37 -10.62 -1.19 -12.50
C GLU A 37 -9.17 -1.36 -13.01
N ARG A 38 -8.17 -0.82 -12.26
CA ARG A 38 -6.77 -1.11 -12.53
C ARG A 38 -6.37 -2.42 -11.90
N ASP A 39 -5.61 -3.23 -12.63
CA ASP A 39 -5.12 -4.51 -12.16
C ASP A 39 -4.13 -4.38 -11.00
N LEU A 40 -4.23 -5.28 -10.02
CA LEU A 40 -3.21 -5.50 -9.01
C LEU A 40 -2.27 -6.59 -9.50
N TRP A 41 -1.16 -6.18 -10.07
CA TRP A 41 -0.21 -7.10 -10.70
C TRP A 41 0.66 -7.81 -9.67
N CYS A 42 0.76 -9.14 -9.82
CA CYS A 42 1.72 -9.97 -9.12
C CYS A 42 2.69 -10.60 -10.13
N LEU A 43 3.98 -10.37 -9.93
CA LEU A 43 5.04 -11.13 -10.58
C LEU A 43 5.52 -12.22 -9.63
N GLU A 44 5.14 -13.46 -9.92
CA GLU A 44 5.65 -14.65 -9.26
C GLU A 44 7.02 -15.00 -9.84
N ILE A 45 8.03 -15.18 -8.98
CA ILE A 45 9.41 -15.48 -9.37
C ILE A 45 9.86 -16.74 -8.63
N THR A 46 10.16 -17.82 -9.35
CA THR A 46 10.52 -19.12 -8.77
C THR A 46 11.13 -20.03 -9.83
N ASN A 47 11.93 -21.01 -9.45
CA ASN A 47 12.32 -22.09 -10.37
C ASN A 47 11.12 -23.04 -10.59
N LYS A 48 10.46 -22.92 -11.74
CA LYS A 48 9.26 -23.73 -12.08
C LYS A 48 9.53 -25.22 -12.27
N ALA A 49 10.80 -25.63 -12.37
CA ALA A 49 11.16 -27.04 -12.47
C ALA A 49 11.02 -27.77 -11.11
N ILE A 50 10.92 -27.05 -10.01
CA ILE A 50 10.73 -27.58 -8.66
C ILE A 50 9.26 -27.37 -8.27
N PRO A 51 8.55 -28.38 -7.74
CA PRO A 51 7.17 -28.28 -7.34
C PRO A 51 6.93 -27.18 -6.29
N ALA A 52 5.81 -26.44 -6.44
CA ALA A 52 5.50 -25.31 -5.55
C ALA A 52 5.28 -25.76 -4.09
N GLU A 53 4.76 -26.98 -3.88
CA GLU A 53 4.54 -27.58 -2.55
C GLU A 53 5.83 -27.87 -1.77
N GLU A 54 6.98 -27.87 -2.44
CA GLU A 54 8.30 -28.04 -1.83
C GLU A 54 8.96 -26.72 -1.44
N LYS A 55 8.27 -25.58 -1.63
CA LYS A 55 8.80 -24.24 -1.47
C LYS A 55 8.02 -23.43 -0.44
N THR A 56 8.73 -22.51 0.16
CA THR A 56 8.14 -21.48 1.05
C THR A 56 7.71 -20.25 0.25
N GLY A 57 6.51 -19.76 0.50
CA GLY A 57 5.98 -18.54 -0.11
C GLY A 57 6.50 -17.29 0.58
N ILE A 58 7.07 -16.36 -0.19
CA ILE A 58 7.55 -15.07 0.32
C ILE A 58 6.88 -13.94 -0.46
N GLY A 59 6.25 -12.99 0.26
CA GLY A 59 5.66 -11.79 -0.30
C GLY A 59 6.60 -10.59 -0.20
N VAL A 60 6.71 -9.81 -1.28
CA VAL A 60 7.31 -8.47 -1.31
C VAL A 60 6.29 -7.52 -1.90
N PHE A 61 5.56 -6.84 -1.02
CA PHE A 61 4.43 -6.00 -1.40
C PHE A 61 4.76 -4.53 -1.14
N ALA A 62 4.24 -3.65 -1.97
CA ALA A 62 4.57 -2.23 -1.87
C ALA A 62 3.39 -1.33 -2.22
N ASN A 63 3.55 -0.04 -1.93
CA ASN A 63 2.66 1.03 -2.32
C ASN A 63 1.19 0.80 -1.91
N ILE A 64 0.97 0.40 -0.67
CA ILE A 64 -0.38 0.41 -0.08
C ILE A 64 -0.87 1.85 0.14
N HIS A 65 0.05 2.80 0.35
CA HIS A 65 -0.23 4.22 0.34
C HIS A 65 0.22 4.83 -0.99
N GLY A 66 -0.70 5.41 -1.73
CA GLY A 66 -0.48 5.85 -3.11
C GLY A 66 0.73 6.78 -3.31
N GLY A 67 0.94 7.74 -2.40
CA GLY A 67 2.06 8.68 -2.47
C GLY A 67 3.45 8.10 -2.20
N GLU A 68 3.55 6.87 -1.71
CA GLU A 68 4.81 6.20 -1.36
C GLU A 68 5.45 5.51 -2.58
N ARG A 69 5.68 6.26 -3.65
CA ARG A 69 6.14 5.74 -4.97
C ARG A 69 7.49 5.04 -4.93
N GLU A 70 8.38 5.46 -4.03
CA GLU A 70 9.71 4.86 -3.88
C GLU A 70 9.62 3.41 -3.38
N SER A 71 8.58 3.06 -2.64
CA SER A 71 8.32 1.68 -2.22
C SER A 71 8.02 0.78 -3.43
N ALA A 72 7.22 1.26 -4.39
CA ALA A 72 6.97 0.56 -5.65
C ALA A 72 8.26 0.37 -6.45
N SER A 73 9.10 1.40 -6.54
CA SER A 73 10.40 1.31 -7.22
C SER A 73 11.31 0.27 -6.57
N SER A 74 11.29 0.17 -5.23
CA SER A 74 12.08 -0.82 -4.49
C SER A 74 11.61 -2.25 -4.75
N ALA A 75 10.28 -2.48 -4.80
CA ALA A 75 9.72 -3.78 -5.17
C ALA A 75 10.05 -4.16 -6.62
N MET A 76 9.94 -3.20 -7.56
CA MET A 76 10.33 -3.39 -8.95
C MET A 76 11.82 -3.71 -9.10
N TYR A 77 12.69 -3.03 -8.33
CA TYR A 77 14.11 -3.33 -8.31
C TYR A 77 14.38 -4.75 -7.79
N THR A 78 13.66 -5.18 -6.77
CA THR A 78 13.76 -6.56 -6.25
C THR A 78 13.39 -7.59 -7.33
N ALA A 79 12.28 -7.39 -8.04
CA ALA A 79 11.87 -8.24 -9.15
C ALA A 79 12.91 -8.27 -10.26
N TRP A 80 13.39 -7.10 -10.67
CA TRP A 80 14.42 -6.97 -11.69
C TRP A 80 15.74 -7.65 -11.29
N TRP A 81 16.18 -7.46 -10.04
CA TRP A 81 17.41 -8.09 -9.55
C TRP A 81 17.32 -9.61 -9.53
N LEU A 82 16.20 -10.16 -9.02
CA LEU A 82 15.97 -11.61 -8.98
C LEU A 82 15.95 -12.23 -10.37
N THR A 83 15.32 -11.58 -11.34
CA THR A 83 15.24 -12.07 -12.71
C THR A 83 16.57 -11.96 -13.46
N LEU A 84 17.22 -10.78 -13.39
CA LEU A 84 18.49 -10.54 -14.09
C LEU A 84 19.63 -11.39 -13.55
N CYS A 85 19.66 -11.63 -12.24
CA CYS A 85 20.71 -12.39 -11.58
C CYS A 85 20.36 -13.88 -11.39
N SER A 86 19.34 -14.39 -12.08
CA SER A 86 18.83 -15.77 -11.90
C SER A 86 19.86 -16.87 -12.18
N ASP A 87 20.90 -16.57 -12.98
CA ASP A 87 22.03 -17.49 -13.24
C ASP A 87 23.11 -17.47 -12.12
N ASN A 88 23.03 -16.53 -11.17
CA ASN A 88 23.94 -16.48 -10.02
C ASN A 88 23.56 -17.58 -9.02
N ASP A 89 24.55 -18.33 -8.51
CA ASP A 89 24.32 -19.46 -7.61
C ASP A 89 23.50 -19.10 -6.37
N TYR A 90 23.68 -17.91 -5.81
CA TYR A 90 22.92 -17.43 -4.66
C TYR A 90 21.44 -17.20 -5.01
N VAL A 91 21.17 -16.46 -6.09
CA VAL A 91 19.80 -16.20 -6.54
C VAL A 91 19.11 -17.49 -6.98
N LYS A 92 19.83 -18.35 -7.70
CA LYS A 92 19.33 -19.67 -8.07
C LYS A 92 18.92 -20.48 -6.84
N GLY A 93 19.75 -20.51 -5.78
CA GLY A 93 19.42 -21.18 -4.51
C GLY A 93 18.16 -20.58 -3.83
N LEU A 94 17.95 -19.28 -3.93
CA LEU A 94 16.72 -18.66 -3.48
C LEU A 94 15.51 -19.15 -4.28
N LEU A 95 15.58 -19.13 -5.61
CA LEU A 95 14.48 -19.53 -6.48
C LEU A 95 14.20 -21.04 -6.44
N ASP A 96 15.19 -21.86 -6.07
CA ASP A 96 15.01 -23.29 -5.83
C ASP A 96 14.26 -23.55 -4.52
N SER A 97 14.41 -22.70 -3.52
CA SER A 97 13.85 -22.87 -2.17
C SER A 97 12.54 -22.10 -1.95
N TYR A 98 12.33 -21.03 -2.70
CA TYR A 98 11.22 -20.09 -2.46
C TYR A 98 10.41 -19.81 -3.72
N THR A 99 9.12 -19.54 -3.50
CA THR A 99 8.29 -18.83 -4.47
C THR A 99 8.14 -17.39 -3.98
N ILE A 100 8.68 -16.44 -4.75
CA ILE A 100 8.70 -15.03 -4.38
C ILE A 100 7.60 -14.32 -5.17
N TYR A 101 6.66 -13.73 -4.46
CA TYR A 101 5.54 -12.97 -5.01
C TYR A 101 5.81 -11.48 -4.85
N VAL A 102 6.00 -10.77 -5.95
CA VAL A 102 6.22 -9.33 -5.94
C VAL A 102 4.97 -8.60 -6.41
N ILE A 103 4.37 -7.81 -5.53
CA ILE A 103 3.23 -6.92 -5.84
C ILE A 103 3.72 -5.48 -5.64
N PRO A 104 4.20 -4.81 -6.70
CA PRO A 104 4.84 -3.52 -6.56
C PRO A 104 3.88 -2.38 -6.24
N VAL A 105 2.59 -2.52 -6.57
CA VAL A 105 1.57 -1.50 -6.33
C VAL A 105 0.28 -2.15 -5.86
N ILE A 106 -0.04 -2.02 -4.56
CA ILE A 106 -1.31 -2.46 -3.98
C ILE A 106 -2.40 -1.42 -4.22
N ASN A 107 -2.03 -0.14 -4.35
CA ASN A 107 -2.93 1.00 -4.53
C ASN A 107 -2.71 1.66 -5.90
N PRO A 108 -3.12 1.02 -7.00
CA PRO A 108 -2.82 1.54 -8.33
C PRO A 108 -3.52 2.87 -8.64
N ASP A 109 -4.71 3.10 -8.10
CA ASP A 109 -5.43 4.36 -8.27
C ASP A 109 -4.73 5.50 -7.53
N GLY A 110 -4.38 5.28 -6.25
CA GLY A 110 -3.64 6.23 -5.45
C GLY A 110 -2.23 6.48 -5.98
N TYR A 111 -1.58 5.44 -6.53
CA TYR A 111 -0.28 5.56 -7.18
C TYR A 111 -0.33 6.52 -8.38
N GLU A 112 -1.27 6.29 -9.30
CA GLU A 112 -1.43 7.13 -10.49
C GLU A 112 -1.78 8.57 -10.12
N GLN A 113 -2.72 8.76 -9.18
CA GLN A 113 -3.09 10.09 -8.70
C GLN A 113 -1.91 10.81 -8.02
N SER A 114 -0.98 10.07 -7.42
CA SER A 114 0.13 10.64 -6.66
C SER A 114 1.11 11.50 -7.48
N PHE A 115 1.02 11.46 -8.80
CA PHE A 115 1.78 12.36 -9.69
C PHE A 115 1.20 13.79 -9.71
N VAL A 116 -0.03 13.96 -9.25
CA VAL A 116 -0.74 15.24 -9.21
C VAL A 116 -0.97 15.69 -7.76
N ILE A 117 -1.29 14.76 -6.86
CA ILE A 117 -1.60 15.03 -5.47
C ILE A 117 -0.89 14.04 -4.56
N ASN A 118 -0.30 14.52 -3.46
CA ASN A 118 0.26 13.61 -2.45
C ASN A 118 -0.88 12.89 -1.72
N ASN A 119 -1.10 11.62 -2.08
CA ASN A 119 -2.25 10.83 -1.66
C ASN A 119 -1.81 9.60 -0.86
N ARG A 120 -2.36 9.42 0.34
CA ARG A 120 -2.15 8.24 1.17
C ARG A 120 -3.21 7.16 0.93
N PRO A 121 -4.54 7.51 0.93
CA PRO A 121 -5.62 6.54 0.77
C PRO A 121 -5.74 6.02 -0.67
N ASN A 122 -6.62 5.03 -0.86
CA ASN A 122 -7.08 4.64 -2.20
C ASN A 122 -8.07 5.67 -2.77
N LEU A 123 -8.59 5.39 -3.97
CA LEU A 123 -9.60 6.24 -4.61
C LEU A 123 -10.99 5.61 -4.57
N ARG A 124 -11.44 5.19 -3.38
CA ARG A 124 -12.83 4.85 -3.18
C ARG A 124 -13.72 5.99 -3.69
N PRO A 125 -14.84 5.69 -4.40
CA PRO A 125 -15.69 6.72 -4.99
C PRO A 125 -16.10 7.82 -4.03
N ARG A 126 -15.96 9.06 -4.47
CA ARG A 126 -16.42 10.26 -3.78
C ARG A 126 -17.74 10.69 -4.37
N ASP A 127 -18.67 11.06 -3.51
CA ASP A 127 -19.97 11.63 -3.83
C ASP A 127 -20.22 12.75 -2.82
N ALA A 128 -19.79 13.97 -3.15
CA ALA A 128 -19.90 15.13 -2.30
C ALA A 128 -21.27 15.79 -2.43
N ASN A 129 -21.87 15.71 -3.62
CA ASN A 129 -23.17 16.34 -3.91
C ASN A 129 -24.37 15.43 -3.59
N GLY A 130 -24.14 14.13 -3.30
CA GLY A 130 -25.20 13.18 -2.95
C GLY A 130 -26.01 12.64 -4.12
N ASP A 131 -25.48 12.71 -5.35
CA ASP A 131 -26.19 12.23 -6.55
C ASP A 131 -26.02 10.73 -6.80
N ASN A 132 -25.18 10.05 -6.02
CA ASN A 132 -24.83 8.64 -6.12
C ASN A 132 -24.11 8.25 -7.42
N ILE A 133 -23.41 9.19 -8.06
CA ILE A 133 -22.56 8.91 -9.23
C ILE A 133 -21.10 8.83 -8.78
N PRO A 134 -20.48 7.64 -8.75
CA PRO A 134 -19.09 7.48 -8.35
C PRO A 134 -18.14 8.29 -9.25
N PHE A 135 -17.14 8.92 -8.66
CA PHE A 135 -16.09 9.71 -9.34
C PHE A 135 -16.60 10.94 -10.10
N SER A 136 -17.84 11.36 -9.88
CA SER A 136 -18.39 12.56 -10.54
C SER A 136 -17.90 13.86 -9.92
N ASP A 137 -17.39 13.79 -8.66
CA ASP A 137 -16.98 14.93 -7.85
C ASP A 137 -15.47 14.89 -7.59
N PRO A 138 -14.60 15.00 -8.61
CA PRO A 138 -13.16 14.90 -8.44
C PRO A 138 -12.61 16.11 -7.70
N TYR A 139 -11.50 15.91 -6.98
CA TYR A 139 -10.64 17.02 -6.61
C TYR A 139 -10.06 17.66 -7.87
N ALA A 140 -9.81 18.97 -7.85
CA ALA A 140 -9.30 19.68 -9.00
C ALA A 140 -8.35 20.78 -8.56
N ASP A 141 -7.34 21.02 -9.37
CA ASP A 141 -6.47 22.20 -9.29
C ASP A 141 -7.28 23.43 -9.71
N ILE A 142 -7.68 24.26 -8.75
CA ILE A 142 -8.53 25.44 -9.00
C ILE A 142 -7.68 26.64 -9.34
N ASP A 143 -6.49 26.77 -8.76
CA ASP A 143 -5.62 27.92 -8.95
C ASP A 143 -4.65 27.76 -10.15
N GLY A 144 -4.57 26.56 -10.72
CA GLY A 144 -3.81 26.26 -11.95
C GLY A 144 -2.31 26.10 -11.72
N ASP A 145 -1.88 25.76 -10.51
CA ASP A 145 -0.46 25.58 -10.17
C ASP A 145 0.07 24.17 -10.53
N GLY A 146 -0.79 23.24 -10.97
CA GLY A 146 -0.48 21.89 -11.39
C GLY A 146 -0.56 20.86 -10.26
N PHE A 147 -1.03 21.27 -9.09
CA PHE A 147 -1.18 20.39 -7.92
C PHE A 147 -2.57 20.54 -7.34
N ILE A 148 -3.02 19.51 -6.61
CA ILE A 148 -4.24 19.59 -5.80
C ILE A 148 -3.79 19.68 -4.34
N ALA A 149 -4.00 20.83 -3.74
CA ALA A 149 -3.51 21.15 -2.40
C ALA A 149 -4.41 20.61 -1.30
N THR A 150 -3.80 20.25 -0.15
CA THR A 150 -4.54 20.04 1.09
C THR A 150 -4.75 21.37 1.77
N LEU A 151 -5.99 21.72 2.04
CA LEU A 151 -6.39 22.93 2.70
C LEU A 151 -6.41 22.77 4.22
N TYR A 152 -5.85 23.73 4.94
CA TYR A 152 -5.81 23.73 6.40
C TYR A 152 -6.56 24.93 6.95
N ARG A 153 -7.31 24.73 8.03
CA ARG A 153 -7.99 25.83 8.72
C ARG A 153 -7.06 26.43 9.79
N GLY A 154 -6.64 27.67 9.60
CA GLY A 154 -5.78 28.38 10.54
C GLY A 154 -5.30 29.71 10.00
N LYS A 155 -4.53 30.43 10.81
CA LYS A 155 -3.84 31.64 10.37
C LYS A 155 -2.49 31.20 9.75
N ALA A 156 -2.11 31.89 8.68
CA ALA A 156 -0.77 31.81 8.11
C ALA A 156 0.21 32.56 9.04
N ASP A 157 0.42 32.03 10.24
CA ASP A 157 1.46 32.42 11.16
C ASP A 157 2.54 31.30 11.16
N ASP A 158 3.45 31.33 12.11
CA ASP A 158 4.54 30.33 12.18
C ASP A 158 4.07 28.92 12.60
N THR A 159 2.77 28.64 12.66
CA THR A 159 2.26 27.30 13.01
C THR A 159 2.47 26.32 11.85
N PRO A 160 3.22 25.22 12.05
CA PRO A 160 3.41 24.22 11.01
C PRO A 160 2.07 23.67 10.52
N SER A 161 1.91 23.50 9.21
CA SER A 161 0.66 23.00 8.60
C SER A 161 0.18 21.68 9.21
N ARG A 162 1.11 20.78 9.62
CA ARG A 162 0.80 19.51 10.31
C ARG A 162 0.08 19.65 11.65
N GLU A 163 0.13 20.83 12.26
CA GLU A 163 -0.52 21.15 13.55
C GLU A 163 -1.86 21.84 13.36
N LEU A 164 -2.19 22.20 12.12
CA LEU A 164 -3.47 22.83 11.78
C LEU A 164 -4.51 21.76 11.43
N PRO A 165 -5.78 21.96 11.79
CA PRO A 165 -6.85 21.09 11.33
C PRO A 165 -6.95 21.08 9.79
N VAL A 166 -7.02 19.91 9.20
CA VAL A 166 -7.33 19.77 7.77
C VAL A 166 -8.75 20.29 7.54
N PHE A 167 -8.87 21.23 6.63
CA PHE A 167 -10.15 21.79 6.19
C PHE A 167 -10.77 20.95 5.08
N GLY A 168 -9.97 20.61 4.06
CA GLY A 168 -10.39 19.83 2.93
C GLY A 168 -9.26 19.63 1.92
N MET A 169 -9.68 19.33 0.70
CA MET A 169 -8.80 19.26 -0.46
C MET A 169 -9.25 20.31 -1.46
N GLU A 170 -8.33 20.80 -2.26
CA GLU A 170 -8.67 21.66 -3.36
C GLU A 170 -9.66 21.01 -4.31
N SER A 171 -10.85 21.60 -4.44
CA SER A 171 -11.96 21.10 -5.24
C SER A 171 -12.94 22.21 -5.55
N PRO A 172 -13.73 22.09 -6.64
CA PRO A 172 -14.89 22.91 -6.85
C PRO A 172 -15.89 22.81 -5.67
N ASP A 173 -16.81 23.77 -5.60
CA ASP A 173 -17.94 23.75 -4.67
C ASP A 173 -19.00 22.75 -5.17
N TRP A 174 -18.80 21.48 -4.87
CA TRP A 174 -19.69 20.41 -5.34
C TRP A 174 -21.02 20.34 -4.58
N ASP A 175 -21.02 20.70 -3.29
CA ASP A 175 -22.23 20.69 -2.48
C ASP A 175 -23.06 22.00 -2.61
N GLY A 176 -22.52 23.00 -3.29
CA GLY A 176 -23.21 24.25 -3.59
C GLY A 176 -23.37 25.20 -2.39
N ASN A 177 -22.55 25.05 -1.35
CA ASN A 177 -22.65 25.87 -0.15
C ASN A 177 -21.87 27.20 -0.25
N GLY A 178 -21.11 27.42 -1.31
CA GLY A 178 -20.34 28.64 -1.58
C GLY A 178 -18.95 28.62 -0.99
N ILE A 179 -18.48 27.51 -0.46
CA ILE A 179 -17.14 27.36 0.13
C ILE A 179 -16.37 26.29 -0.67
N LEU A 180 -15.23 26.68 -1.24
CA LEU A 180 -14.39 25.75 -1.98
C LEU A 180 -13.62 24.82 -1.04
N GLY A 181 -13.57 23.54 -1.36
CA GLY A 181 -12.71 22.55 -0.71
C GLY A 181 -13.17 22.05 0.66
N ASP A 182 -14.37 22.40 1.13
CA ASP A 182 -14.92 21.93 2.40
C ASP A 182 -15.87 20.71 2.24
N ASP A 183 -16.08 20.28 1.02
CA ASP A 183 -16.88 19.09 0.71
C ASP A 183 -16.47 17.87 1.54
N PRO A 184 -17.43 17.06 2.00
CA PRO A 184 -17.16 15.91 2.84
C PRO A 184 -16.11 14.99 2.23
N ARG A 185 -15.14 14.58 3.03
CA ARG A 185 -14.21 13.50 2.66
C ARG A 185 -14.95 12.17 2.68
N THR A 186 -15.69 11.92 1.63
CA THR A 186 -16.43 10.65 1.45
C THR A 186 -15.66 9.63 0.64
N SER A 187 -14.49 9.99 0.13
CA SER A 187 -13.62 9.12 -0.68
C SER A 187 -12.28 8.86 -0.02
N GLY A 188 -11.71 7.72 -0.39
CA GLY A 188 -10.38 7.33 0.05
C GLY A 188 -10.31 6.73 1.44
N ILE A 189 -9.82 5.50 1.48
CA ILE A 189 -9.60 4.72 2.71
C ILE A 189 -8.11 4.46 2.85
N ASP A 190 -7.58 4.60 4.06
CA ASP A 190 -6.24 4.11 4.40
C ASP A 190 -6.28 2.58 4.44
N MET A 191 -5.91 1.96 3.34
CA MET A 191 -5.99 0.51 3.19
C MET A 191 -5.14 -0.25 4.21
N ASN A 192 -4.10 0.37 4.76
CA ASN A 192 -3.29 -0.19 5.85
C ASN A 192 -4.00 -0.10 7.23
N ARG A 193 -5.30 0.17 7.24
CA ARG A 193 -6.17 0.16 8.41
C ARG A 193 -7.38 -0.76 8.23
N THR A 194 -7.48 -1.49 7.09
CA THR A 194 -8.70 -2.22 6.73
C THR A 194 -8.53 -3.73 6.68
N PHE A 195 -7.35 -4.28 7.02
CA PHE A 195 -7.18 -5.72 7.16
C PHE A 195 -8.10 -6.28 8.24
N ASP A 196 -8.57 -7.50 8.07
CA ASP A 196 -9.60 -8.11 8.91
C ASP A 196 -9.08 -8.54 10.30
N TYR A 197 -7.80 -8.90 10.41
CA TYR A 197 -7.23 -9.34 11.68
C TYR A 197 -7.21 -8.20 12.69
N GLN A 198 -7.99 -8.34 13.78
CA GLN A 198 -8.08 -7.38 14.88
C GLN A 198 -8.49 -5.97 14.44
N TRP A 199 -9.32 -5.87 13.40
CA TRP A 199 -9.66 -4.61 12.73
C TRP A 199 -10.25 -3.53 13.65
N ASP A 200 -11.01 -3.90 14.67
CA ASP A 200 -11.68 -3.00 15.62
C ASP A 200 -10.94 -2.83 16.94
N ARG A 201 -9.76 -3.46 17.09
CA ARG A 201 -8.97 -3.37 18.32
C ARG A 201 -8.02 -2.19 18.31
N TYR A 202 -8.32 -1.22 19.15
CA TYR A 202 -7.50 -0.02 19.37
C TYR A 202 -7.21 0.17 20.88
N ASP A 203 -6.89 -0.92 21.57
CA ASP A 203 -6.63 -0.97 23.01
C ASP A 203 -5.20 -0.54 23.37
N ILE A 204 -4.47 0.14 22.48
CA ILE A 204 -3.10 0.54 22.77
C ILE A 204 -3.13 1.77 23.67
N GLU A 205 -3.11 1.55 24.96
CA GLU A 205 -2.60 2.53 25.91
C GLU A 205 -1.07 2.57 25.81
N THR A 206 -0.52 3.73 25.44
CA THR A 206 0.90 3.99 25.65
C THR A 206 1.19 4.00 27.15
N LYS A 207 2.47 3.83 27.52
CA LYS A 207 2.94 3.99 28.92
C LYS A 207 2.53 5.31 29.57
N ASP A 208 2.13 6.28 28.76
CA ASP A 208 1.73 7.65 29.19
C ASP A 208 0.22 7.86 29.11
N GLY A 209 -0.58 6.80 28.91
CA GLY A 209 -2.05 6.89 28.85
C GLY A 209 -2.61 7.55 27.59
N GLN A 210 -1.79 7.70 26.55
CA GLN A 210 -2.27 8.16 25.25
C GLN A 210 -2.77 6.96 24.45
N GLN A 211 -3.99 7.02 23.94
CA GLN A 211 -4.46 6.04 22.96
C GLN A 211 -3.73 6.28 21.64
N ILE A 212 -2.86 5.35 21.26
CA ILE A 212 -2.31 5.30 19.91
C ILE A 212 -3.34 4.58 19.04
N GLY A 213 -3.82 5.27 18.02
CA GLY A 213 -4.71 4.70 17.04
C GLY A 213 -6.13 5.20 17.18
N ASN A 214 -6.29 6.50 17.08
CA ASN A 214 -7.59 7.05 16.74
C ASN A 214 -7.88 6.67 15.28
N VAL A 215 -8.41 5.45 15.07
CA VAL A 215 -8.92 5.12 13.74
C VAL A 215 -10.17 5.93 13.56
N ASN A 216 -9.97 7.02 12.86
CA ASN A 216 -11.06 7.76 12.30
C ASN A 216 -11.78 6.82 11.31
N TRP A 217 -13.03 6.51 11.54
CA TRP A 217 -13.88 5.71 10.64
C TRP A 217 -13.82 6.17 9.18
N THR A 218 -13.50 7.46 8.95
CA THR A 218 -13.28 8.03 7.62
C THR A 218 -12.00 7.53 6.95
N THR A 219 -11.08 6.88 7.69
CA THR A 219 -9.81 6.39 7.15
C THR A 219 -9.70 4.87 7.11
N ALA A 220 -10.44 4.16 7.96
CA ALA A 220 -10.39 2.69 8.07
C ALA A 220 -11.57 1.95 7.42
N GLY A 221 -12.53 2.68 6.90
CA GLY A 221 -13.76 2.11 6.36
C GLY A 221 -14.77 1.72 7.43
N ALA A 222 -15.95 1.27 6.99
CA ALA A 222 -17.08 0.92 7.88
C ALA A 222 -17.02 -0.53 8.38
N ALA A 223 -16.14 -1.37 7.83
CA ALA A 223 -15.94 -2.77 8.18
C ALA A 223 -14.54 -3.23 7.69
N PRO A 224 -14.05 -4.38 8.19
CA PRO A 224 -12.79 -4.93 7.71
C PRO A 224 -12.89 -5.32 6.22
N ALA A 225 -11.78 -5.22 5.51
CA ALA A 225 -11.63 -5.62 4.11
C ALA A 225 -12.77 -5.12 3.19
N THR A 226 -13.20 -3.86 3.36
CA THR A 226 -14.23 -3.26 2.49
C THR A 226 -13.68 -2.93 1.11
N GLU A 227 -12.39 -2.64 1.01
CA GLU A 227 -11.74 -2.20 -0.21
C GLU A 227 -11.44 -3.39 -1.15
N PRO A 228 -11.73 -3.29 -2.45
CA PRO A 228 -11.50 -4.37 -3.40
C PRO A 228 -10.03 -4.80 -3.45
N GLU A 229 -9.11 -3.87 -3.33
CA GLU A 229 -7.67 -4.11 -3.31
C GLU A 229 -7.26 -4.99 -2.11
N ILE A 230 -7.81 -4.70 -0.93
CA ILE A 230 -7.51 -5.47 0.30
C ILE A 230 -8.17 -6.83 0.28
N LYS A 231 -9.40 -6.94 -0.24
CA LYS A 231 -10.04 -8.25 -0.45
C LYS A 231 -9.21 -9.15 -1.35
N ALA A 232 -8.78 -8.62 -2.48
CA ALA A 232 -7.94 -9.34 -3.43
C ALA A 232 -6.61 -9.77 -2.79
N LEU A 233 -5.95 -8.86 -2.07
CA LEU A 233 -4.67 -9.12 -1.42
C LEU A 233 -4.79 -10.18 -0.32
N GLN A 234 -5.80 -10.09 0.56
CA GLN A 234 -6.01 -11.08 1.63
C GLN A 234 -6.33 -12.46 1.05
N GLN A 235 -7.23 -12.53 0.07
CA GLN A 235 -7.56 -13.78 -0.60
C GLN A 235 -6.31 -14.40 -1.25
N PHE A 236 -5.52 -13.57 -1.96
CA PHE A 236 -4.27 -14.01 -2.56
C PHE A 236 -3.29 -14.60 -1.54
N MET A 237 -3.11 -13.93 -0.38
CA MET A 237 -2.23 -14.42 0.69
C MET A 237 -2.67 -15.76 1.25
N TYR A 238 -3.98 -15.95 1.46
CA TYR A 238 -4.52 -17.23 1.95
C TYR A 238 -4.35 -18.37 0.93
N GLU A 239 -4.61 -18.10 -0.34
CA GLU A 239 -4.54 -19.11 -1.41
C GLU A 239 -3.11 -19.56 -1.69
N ASN A 240 -2.14 -18.64 -1.61
CA ASN A 240 -0.74 -18.91 -1.93
C ASN A 240 0.13 -19.22 -0.72
N LYS A 241 -0.44 -19.31 0.48
CA LYS A 241 0.27 -19.66 1.72
C LYS A 241 1.56 -18.84 1.87
N ILE A 242 1.41 -17.53 1.96
CA ILE A 242 2.54 -16.63 2.18
C ILE A 242 3.03 -16.82 3.61
N ASP A 243 4.21 -17.44 3.76
CA ASP A 243 4.81 -17.75 5.06
C ASP A 243 5.60 -16.57 5.65
N ALA A 244 6.15 -15.72 4.79
CA ALA A 244 6.85 -14.50 5.18
C ALA A 244 6.47 -13.34 4.25
N LEU A 245 6.30 -12.15 4.82
CA LEU A 245 5.89 -10.96 4.08
C LEU A 245 6.71 -9.75 4.49
N ALA A 246 7.26 -9.05 3.52
CA ALA A 246 7.78 -7.69 3.67
C ALA A 246 6.86 -6.71 2.94
N THR A 247 6.32 -5.72 3.68
CA THR A 247 5.60 -4.60 3.10
C THR A 247 6.49 -3.37 3.08
N LEU A 248 6.66 -2.79 1.90
CA LEU A 248 7.56 -1.66 1.69
C LEU A 248 6.79 -0.34 1.76
N HIS A 249 7.27 0.55 2.59
CA HIS A 249 6.75 1.89 2.82
C HIS A 249 7.82 2.95 2.61
N THR A 250 7.46 4.24 2.69
CA THR A 250 8.39 5.37 2.75
C THR A 250 8.02 6.33 3.88
N GLY A 251 8.93 7.25 4.19
CA GLY A 251 8.68 8.31 5.18
C GLY A 251 9.33 8.10 6.54
N ILE A 252 9.70 6.87 6.91
CA ILE A 252 10.45 6.58 8.14
C ILE A 252 11.58 5.59 7.87
N GLN A 253 12.66 5.70 8.66
CA GLN A 253 13.79 4.75 8.62
C GLN A 253 13.62 3.74 9.75
N SER A 254 12.75 2.76 9.55
CA SER A 254 12.44 1.74 10.55
C SER A 254 12.00 0.45 9.89
N VAL A 255 12.35 -0.67 10.49
CA VAL A 255 11.75 -1.97 10.19
C VAL A 255 10.77 -2.28 11.32
N LEU A 256 9.48 -2.34 10.97
CA LEU A 256 8.41 -2.62 11.90
C LEU A 256 8.00 -4.09 11.81
N TYR A 257 7.69 -4.69 12.94
CA TYR A 257 7.17 -6.06 13.05
C TYR A 257 5.95 -6.07 14.00
N PRO A 258 5.11 -7.11 13.99
CA PRO A 258 3.94 -7.18 14.86
C PRO A 258 4.29 -6.98 16.34
N TRP A 259 3.34 -6.48 17.15
CA TRP A 259 1.96 -6.11 16.82
C TRP A 259 1.82 -4.58 16.84
N CYS A 260 1.08 -4.03 15.90
CA CYS A 260 0.80 -2.58 15.92
C CYS A 260 -0.38 -2.22 16.83
N TYR A 261 -1.15 -3.20 17.31
CA TYR A 261 -2.37 -2.98 18.11
C TYR A 261 -2.23 -3.35 19.60
N ARG A 262 -1.15 -4.03 20.01
CA ARG A 262 -0.87 -4.38 21.40
C ARG A 262 0.62 -4.54 21.69
N PRO A 263 1.06 -4.43 22.96
CA PRO A 263 2.42 -4.77 23.37
C PRO A 263 2.72 -6.27 23.20
N TYR A 264 4.00 -6.59 23.06
CA TYR A 264 4.50 -7.95 23.17
C TYR A 264 4.28 -8.53 24.57
N ASP A 265 3.82 -9.79 24.65
CA ASP A 265 3.71 -10.58 25.87
C ASP A 265 4.38 -11.95 25.66
N GLU A 266 5.46 -12.20 26.36
CA GLU A 266 6.23 -13.46 26.26
C GLU A 266 5.43 -14.73 26.65
N ASN A 267 4.30 -14.56 27.30
CA ASN A 267 3.42 -15.65 27.71
C ASN A 267 2.25 -15.88 26.76
N ASP A 268 2.07 -15.00 25.75
CA ASP A 268 1.05 -15.17 24.73
C ASP A 268 1.57 -16.08 23.62
N PRO A 269 0.91 -17.24 23.35
CA PRO A 269 1.34 -18.13 22.27
C PRO A 269 1.35 -17.47 20.88
N ASP A 270 0.52 -16.44 20.66
CA ASP A 270 0.51 -15.69 19.39
C ASP A 270 1.77 -14.83 19.22
N ASP A 271 2.53 -14.61 20.27
CA ASP A 271 3.78 -13.84 20.27
C ASP A 271 5.04 -14.70 20.10
N ALA A 272 4.89 -16.00 19.94
CA ALA A 272 6.02 -16.94 19.89
C ALA A 272 7.04 -16.61 18.80
N GLU A 273 6.63 -16.03 17.69
CA GLU A 273 7.50 -15.67 16.56
C GLU A 273 8.08 -14.25 16.65
N ILE A 274 7.60 -13.41 17.56
CA ILE A 274 8.05 -12.02 17.68
C ILE A 274 9.56 -11.89 17.93
N PRO A 275 10.22 -12.70 18.79
CA PRO A 275 11.67 -12.66 18.98
C PRO A 275 12.44 -12.89 17.67
N PHE A 276 11.99 -13.83 16.83
CA PHE A 276 12.58 -14.12 15.53
C PHE A 276 12.38 -12.96 14.54
N MET A 277 11.17 -12.39 14.47
CA MET A 277 10.90 -11.21 13.65
C MET A 277 11.76 -10.02 14.06
N LYS A 278 11.98 -9.83 15.36
CA LYS A 278 12.87 -8.78 15.90
C LYS A 278 14.31 -8.97 15.46
N GLU A 279 14.80 -10.22 15.43
CA GLU A 279 16.16 -10.53 14.96
C GLU A 279 16.30 -10.22 13.45
N ILE A 280 15.32 -10.64 12.63
CA ILE A 280 15.30 -10.31 11.20
C ILE A 280 15.29 -8.78 11.01
N ALA A 281 14.43 -8.07 11.70
CA ALA A 281 14.34 -6.62 11.61
C ALA A 281 15.67 -5.93 11.96
N ALA A 282 16.38 -6.44 12.97
CA ALA A 282 17.69 -5.92 13.35
C ALA A 282 18.79 -6.19 12.31
N GLN A 283 18.64 -7.24 11.49
CA GLN A 283 19.57 -7.51 10.38
C GLN A 283 19.27 -6.66 9.14
N MET A 284 18.04 -6.19 9.00
CA MET A 284 17.59 -5.34 7.89
C MET A 284 17.86 -3.84 8.12
N ALA A 285 17.99 -3.41 9.38
CA ALA A 285 18.21 -2.02 9.78
C ALA A 285 19.70 -1.65 9.71
#